data_079a5c78791287556dafea735e66c288
#
_entry.id   079a5c78791287556dafea735e66c288
#
_cell.length_a   1.000
_cell.length_b   1.000
_cell.length_c   1.000
_cell.angle_alpha   90.00
_cell.angle_beta   90.00
_cell.angle_gamma   90.00
#
_symmetry.space_group_name_H-M   'P 1'
#
loop_
_entity.id
_entity.type
_entity.pdbx_description
1 polymer ?
#
loop_
_entity_poly.entity_id
_entity_poly.type
_entity_poly.pdbx_seq_one_letter_code
_entity_poly.pdbx_strand_id
1 'polypeptide(L)'
;GKAVMVTTPVGDTPQEYDIEIKRICNRDMTSNENFVIKITDSRLLENCGGIVQGMSGSPIVQNGKIIGAVTHVFLNNPKEGYGVFAQYMANRYNNQH
;
A
#
# COMPACT_ATOMS: atom_id res chain seq x y z
N GLY A 1 -9.44 -8.52 0.50
CA GLY A 1 -9.45 -8.93 1.90
C GLY A 1 -8.79 -7.91 2.82
N LYS A 2 -8.87 -8.16 4.10
CA LYS A 2 -8.31 -7.24 5.10
C LYS A 2 -6.80 -7.37 5.19
N ALA A 3 -6.13 -6.23 5.35
CA ALA A 3 -4.69 -6.15 5.51
C ALA A 3 -4.35 -4.90 6.34
N VAL A 4 -3.08 -4.69 6.62
CA VAL A 4 -2.61 -3.46 7.26
C VAL A 4 -1.50 -2.84 6.44
N MET A 5 -1.43 -1.51 6.49
CA MET A 5 -0.36 -0.74 5.89
C MET A 5 0.50 -0.20 7.02
N VAL A 6 1.81 -0.40 6.94
CA VAL A 6 2.75 0.07 7.98
C VAL A 6 3.44 1.32 7.45
N THR A 7 3.23 2.44 8.12
CA THR A 7 3.77 3.72 7.65
C THR A 7 4.02 4.66 8.83
N THR A 8 4.76 5.73 8.56
CA THR A 8 5.09 6.75 9.56
C THR A 8 4.58 8.10 9.06
N PRO A 9 3.25 8.36 9.14
CA PRO A 9 2.67 9.57 8.57
C PRO A 9 3.02 10.84 9.34
N VAL A 10 3.18 10.72 10.66
CA VAL A 10 3.50 11.86 11.53
C VAL A 10 4.44 11.35 12.62
N GLY A 11 5.56 12.03 12.80
CA GLY A 11 6.54 11.67 13.83
C GLY A 11 7.40 10.49 13.42
N ASP A 12 8.00 9.84 14.40
CA ASP A 12 9.07 8.89 14.17
C ASP A 12 8.67 7.43 14.39
N THR A 13 7.43 7.19 14.84
CA THR A 13 6.99 5.85 15.21
C THR A 13 6.15 5.24 14.09
N PRO A 14 6.56 4.09 13.54
CA PRO A 14 5.73 3.39 12.56
C PRO A 14 4.38 3.00 13.15
N GLN A 15 3.34 3.14 12.36
CA GLN A 15 1.97 2.82 12.75
C GLN A 15 1.36 1.85 11.76
N GLU A 16 0.49 0.99 12.26
CA GLU A 16 -0.28 0.08 11.42
C GLU A 16 -1.67 0.66 11.22
N TYR A 17 -2.10 0.73 9.97
CA TYR A 17 -3.41 1.24 9.61
C TYR A 17 -4.19 0.18 8.85
N ASP A 18 -5.45 0.00 9.20
CA ASP A 18 -6.32 -0.97 8.54
C ASP A 18 -6.61 -0.55 7.11
N ILE A 19 -6.47 -1.47 6.21
CA ILE A 19 -6.82 -1.29 4.80
C ILE A 19 -7.57 -2.52 4.31
N GLU A 20 -8.14 -2.40 3.12
CA GLU A 20 -8.77 -3.51 2.43
C GLU A 20 -8.23 -3.61 1.02
N ILE A 21 -7.88 -4.81 0.60
CA ILE A 21 -7.52 -5.07 -0.78
C ILE A 21 -8.82 -5.29 -1.54
N LYS A 22 -9.16 -4.36 -2.42
CA LYS A 22 -10.45 -4.37 -3.12
C LYS A 22 -10.46 -5.32 -4.30
N ARG A 23 -9.40 -5.26 -5.11
CA ARG A 23 -9.33 -6.09 -6.31
C ARG A 23 -7.91 -6.15 -6.83
N ILE A 24 -7.64 -7.17 -7.60
CA ILE A 24 -6.38 -7.30 -8.33
C ILE A 24 -6.62 -6.76 -9.73
N CYS A 25 -5.85 -5.73 -10.12
CA CYS A 25 -5.99 -5.09 -11.43
C CYS A 25 -5.31 -5.90 -12.52
N ASN A 26 -4.09 -6.35 -12.24
CA ASN A 26 -3.32 -7.16 -13.17
C ASN A 26 -2.20 -7.87 -12.41
N ARG A 27 -1.57 -8.84 -13.06
CA ARG A 27 -0.46 -9.59 -12.50
C ARG A 27 0.81 -9.39 -13.30
N ASP A 28 0.92 -8.24 -13.96
CA ASP A 28 2.10 -7.87 -14.72
C ASP A 28 3.23 -7.50 -13.77
N MET A 29 4.34 -8.21 -13.84
CA MET A 29 5.50 -8.01 -12.98
C MET A 29 6.15 -6.65 -13.17
N THR A 30 5.89 -5.99 -14.29
CA THR A 30 6.47 -4.67 -14.60
C THR A 30 5.54 -3.53 -14.21
N SER A 31 4.29 -3.82 -13.86
CA SER A 31 3.32 -2.80 -13.49
C SER A 31 3.53 -2.35 -12.05
N ASN A 32 3.25 -1.08 -11.79
CA ASN A 32 3.17 -0.53 -10.43
C ASN A 32 1.74 -0.46 -9.93
N GLU A 33 0.80 -1.09 -10.65
CA GLU A 33 -0.63 -1.03 -10.36
C GLU A 33 -1.22 -2.43 -10.38
N ASN A 34 -0.71 -3.30 -9.50
CA ASN A 34 -1.15 -4.69 -9.47
C ASN A 34 -2.49 -4.88 -8.78
N PHE A 35 -2.75 -4.11 -7.73
CA PHE A 35 -4.01 -4.22 -7.00
C PHE A 35 -4.43 -2.87 -6.42
N VAL A 36 -5.73 -2.76 -6.10
CA VAL A 36 -6.30 -1.56 -5.49
C VAL A 36 -6.52 -1.79 -4.01
N ILE A 37 -6.10 -0.83 -3.20
CA ILE A 37 -6.33 -0.83 -1.76
C ILE A 37 -7.28 0.31 -1.40
N LYS A 38 -8.00 0.13 -0.28
CA LYS A 38 -8.87 1.15 0.30
C LYS A 38 -8.52 1.31 1.76
N ILE A 39 -8.38 2.55 2.21
CA ILE A 39 -8.16 2.86 3.62
C ILE A 39 -9.47 2.66 4.38
N THR A 40 -9.43 1.83 5.41
CA THR A 40 -10.58 1.59 6.28
C THR A 40 -10.34 2.08 7.71
N ASP A 41 -9.11 2.46 8.04
CA ASP A 41 -8.75 2.91 9.38
C ASP A 41 -9.22 4.34 9.61
N SER A 42 -10.09 4.51 10.62
CA SER A 42 -10.66 5.82 10.92
C SER A 42 -9.63 6.83 11.38
N ARG A 43 -8.56 6.38 12.04
CA ARG A 43 -7.50 7.28 12.50
C ARG A 43 -6.82 7.97 11.32
N LEU A 44 -6.52 7.20 10.29
CA LEU A 44 -5.87 7.75 9.11
C LEU A 44 -6.81 8.66 8.32
N LEU A 45 -8.07 8.25 8.18
CA LEU A 45 -9.08 9.04 7.48
C LEU A 45 -9.34 10.37 8.19
N GLU A 46 -9.42 10.36 9.53
CA GLU A 46 -9.69 11.57 10.30
C GLU A 46 -8.49 12.52 10.34
N ASN A 47 -7.29 11.98 10.47
CA ASN A 47 -6.10 12.81 10.68
C ASN A 47 -5.48 13.29 9.36
N CYS A 48 -5.55 12.48 8.30
CA CYS A 48 -4.86 12.76 7.05
C CYS A 48 -5.79 12.80 5.84
N GLY A 49 -7.05 12.43 6.01
CA GLY A 49 -8.00 12.36 4.90
C GLY A 49 -7.81 11.15 4.00
N GLY A 50 -6.86 10.27 4.33
CA GLY A 50 -6.55 9.09 3.53
C GLY A 50 -5.05 8.93 3.34
N ILE A 51 -4.66 8.33 2.23
CA ILE A 51 -3.24 8.14 1.88
C ILE A 51 -2.65 9.48 1.48
N VAL A 52 -1.52 9.84 2.08
CA VAL A 52 -0.79 11.05 1.69
C VAL A 52 0.44 10.67 0.88
N GLN A 53 0.97 11.63 0.14
CA GLN A 53 2.03 11.39 -0.83
C GLN A 53 3.27 10.73 -0.23
N GLY A 54 3.64 11.05 0.98
CA GLY A 54 4.81 10.47 1.64
C GLY A 54 4.67 9.00 2.03
N MET A 55 3.52 8.39 1.82
CA MET A 55 3.26 6.99 2.19
C MET A 55 3.55 6.00 1.08
N SER A 56 3.97 6.45 -0.11
CA SER A 56 4.39 5.55 -1.19
C SER A 56 5.58 4.71 -0.71
N GLY A 57 5.56 3.42 -1.02
CA GLY A 57 6.56 2.49 -0.55
C GLY A 57 6.22 1.82 0.77
N SER A 58 5.16 2.25 1.47
CA SER A 58 4.74 1.64 2.73
C SER A 58 4.39 0.17 2.52
N PRO A 59 4.96 -0.75 3.34
CA PRO A 59 4.64 -2.17 3.19
C PRO A 59 3.19 -2.48 3.57
N ILE A 60 2.63 -3.45 2.86
CA ILE A 60 1.29 -3.98 3.12
C ILE A 60 1.46 -5.38 3.68
N VAL A 61 0.88 -5.63 4.85
CA VAL A 61 1.01 -6.88 5.59
C VAL A 61 -0.36 -7.54 5.70
N GLN A 62 -0.40 -8.84 5.39
CA GLN A 62 -1.62 -9.64 5.52
C GLN A 62 -1.24 -10.99 6.12
N ASN A 63 -1.94 -11.37 7.19
CA ASN A 63 -1.68 -12.63 7.89
C ASN A 63 -0.21 -12.77 8.35
N GLY A 64 0.38 -11.66 8.78
CA GLY A 64 1.76 -11.64 9.29
C GLY A 64 2.83 -11.63 8.21
N LYS A 65 2.46 -11.52 6.94
CA LYS A 65 3.41 -11.54 5.82
C LYS A 65 3.31 -10.28 5.00
N ILE A 66 4.45 -9.76 4.56
CA ILE A 66 4.47 -8.63 3.63
C ILE A 66 4.04 -9.15 2.26
N ILE A 67 2.93 -8.64 1.76
CA ILE A 67 2.38 -9.04 0.47
C ILE A 67 2.63 -8.03 -0.64
N GLY A 68 3.01 -6.82 -0.27
CA GLY A 68 3.26 -5.77 -1.25
C GLY A 68 3.60 -4.45 -0.62
N ALA A 69 3.50 -3.40 -1.42
CA ALA A 69 3.74 -2.03 -0.98
C ALA A 69 2.85 -1.06 -1.75
N VAL A 70 2.55 0.06 -1.13
CA VAL A 70 1.78 1.15 -1.76
C VAL A 70 2.65 1.81 -2.83
N THR A 71 2.10 2.02 -4.02
CA THR A 71 2.83 2.69 -5.11
C THR A 71 2.26 4.07 -5.44
N HIS A 72 0.94 4.16 -5.55
CA HIS A 72 0.28 5.41 -5.95
C HIS A 72 -0.98 5.62 -5.15
N VAL A 73 -1.32 6.88 -4.89
CA VAL A 73 -2.61 7.26 -4.33
C VAL A 73 -3.46 7.84 -5.46
N PHE A 74 -4.77 7.60 -5.41
CA PHE A 74 -5.69 8.18 -6.39
C PHE A 74 -5.82 9.68 -6.12
N LEU A 75 -5.53 10.49 -7.13
CA LEU A 75 -5.58 11.94 -6.97
C LEU A 75 -6.97 12.46 -6.59
N ASN A 76 -8.00 11.83 -7.13
CA ASN A 76 -9.39 12.25 -6.89
C ASN A 76 -10.04 11.52 -5.72
N ASN A 77 -9.34 10.55 -5.13
CA ASN A 77 -9.87 9.79 -4.00
C ASN A 77 -8.72 9.26 -3.14
N PRO A 78 -8.23 10.08 -2.19
CA PRO A 78 -7.09 9.67 -1.36
C PRO A 78 -7.38 8.51 -0.42
N LYS A 79 -8.64 8.05 -0.35
CA LYS A 79 -8.99 6.85 0.43
C LYS A 79 -8.61 5.56 -0.30
N GLU A 80 -8.22 5.64 -1.56
CA GLU A 80 -7.84 4.48 -2.36
C GLU A 80 -6.50 4.71 -3.03
N GLY A 81 -5.85 3.62 -3.39
CA GLY A 81 -4.58 3.69 -4.10
C GLY A 81 -4.23 2.35 -4.71
N TYR A 82 -3.08 2.32 -5.36
CA TYR A 82 -2.54 1.11 -5.97
C TYR A 82 -1.41 0.53 -5.13
N GLY A 83 -1.24 -0.77 -5.24
CA GLY A 83 -0.10 -1.46 -4.67
C GLY A 83 0.55 -2.41 -5.67
N VAL A 84 1.77 -2.81 -5.37
CA VAL A 84 2.54 -3.78 -6.14
C VAL A 84 2.82 -4.99 -5.26
N PHE A 85 2.82 -6.20 -5.85
CA PHE A 85 3.12 -7.41 -5.09
C PHE A 85 4.59 -7.46 -4.67
N ALA A 86 4.84 -7.85 -3.42
CA ALA A 86 6.19 -7.97 -2.89
C ALA A 86 7.04 -8.93 -3.71
N GLN A 87 6.45 -10.01 -4.19
CA GLN A 87 7.10 -10.98 -5.06
C GLN A 87 7.67 -10.31 -6.31
N TYR A 88 6.92 -9.38 -6.90
CA TYR A 88 7.37 -8.68 -8.10
C TYR A 88 8.47 -7.67 -7.79
N MET A 89 8.42 -7.04 -6.63
CA MET A 89 9.47 -6.14 -6.18
C MET A 89 10.80 -6.89 -6.02
N ALA A 90 10.77 -8.06 -5.40
CA ALA A 90 11.95 -8.89 -5.21
C ALA A 90 12.57 -9.29 -6.55
N ASN A 91 11.73 -9.67 -7.52
CA ASN A 91 12.19 -10.03 -8.85
C ASN A 91 12.87 -8.86 -9.55
N ARG A 92 12.30 -7.66 -9.45
CA ARG A 92 12.92 -6.45 -10.03
C ARG A 92 14.27 -6.17 -9.43
N TYR A 93 14.38 -6.27 -8.11
CA TYR A 93 15.62 -6.04 -7.40
C TYR A 93 16.70 -7.03 -7.87
N ASN A 94 16.36 -8.32 -7.94
CA ASN A 94 17.28 -9.36 -8.36
C ASN A 94 17.73 -9.20 -9.81
N ASN A 95 16.84 -8.72 -10.67
CA ASN A 95 17.14 -8.51 -12.08
C ASN A 95 18.04 -7.30 -12.34
N GLN A 96 18.14 -6.40 -11.37
CA GLN A 96 18.99 -5.20 -11.49
C GLN A 96 20.42 -5.46 -10.98
N HIS A 97 20.67 -6.60 -10.42
CA HIS A 97 21.97 -7.02 -9.94
C HIS A 97 22.52 -8.14 -10.82
#